data_0cdc7147cc94de42f7b5788706834bc7
#
_entry.id   0cdc7147cc94de42f7b5788706834bc7
#
_cell.length_a   1.000
_cell.length_b   1.000
_cell.length_c   1.000
_cell.angle_alpha   90.00
_cell.angle_beta   90.00
_cell.angle_gamma   90.00
#
_symmetry.space_group_name_H-M   'P 1'
#
loop_
_entity.id
_entity.type
_entity.pdbx_description
1 polymer ?
#
loop_
_entity_poly.entity_id
_entity_poly.type
_entity_poly.pdbx_seq_one_letter_code
_entity_poly.pdbx_strand_id
1 'polypeptide(L)'
;MCIRDSKNTNRYFTVKTGTCFANSKIPFTKWFYVMWLFAQGKRGISSYQVSRDIDVSQKTAWRMLHKIRKAMTGENDYYLEGEVEIDESFAGGKNANRHKDKKVERCQGRSFKDKVPVFGLIGRNGDLVAKVVSGTGSSKLLPIIRKYVEEGSTIYTDGWDYGEVSEMYNQISVDHGRKYYGITYYL
;
A
#
# COMPACT_ATOMS: atom_id res chain seq x y z
N MET A 1 16.38 9.36 30.02
CA MET A 1 15.64 8.23 29.42
C MET A 1 15.50 7.17 30.47
N CYS A 2 14.29 6.93 30.99
CA CYS A 2 14.10 5.94 32.06
C CYS A 2 14.18 4.53 31.49
N ILE A 3 15.17 3.77 31.91
CA ILE A 3 15.24 2.32 31.70
C ILE A 3 14.52 1.72 32.89
N ARG A 4 13.52 0.90 32.66
CA ARG A 4 12.80 0.19 33.71
C ARG A 4 13.00 -1.30 33.53
N ASP A 5 13.25 -2.00 34.64
CA ASP A 5 13.32 -3.44 34.66
C ASP A 5 11.89 -4.00 34.70
N SER A 6 11.63 -5.02 33.92
CA SER A 6 10.41 -5.80 34.07
C SER A 6 10.59 -6.76 35.24
N LYS A 7 9.80 -6.60 36.29
CA LYS A 7 9.81 -7.52 37.46
C LYS A 7 9.53 -9.00 37.10
N ASN A 8 8.78 -9.22 35.99
CA ASN A 8 8.38 -10.57 35.56
C ASN A 8 9.37 -11.24 34.62
N THR A 9 10.15 -10.47 33.85
CA THR A 9 11.03 -11.03 32.80
C THR A 9 12.48 -10.71 32.97
N ASN A 10 12.82 -9.91 33.99
CA ASN A 10 14.19 -9.43 34.29
C ASN A 10 14.89 -8.78 33.06
N ARG A 11 14.11 -8.21 32.15
CA ARG A 11 14.61 -7.57 30.91
C ARG A 11 14.47 -6.08 31.00
N TYR A 12 15.53 -5.38 30.60
CA TYR A 12 15.49 -3.93 30.42
C TYR A 12 14.64 -3.56 29.23
N PHE A 13 13.80 -2.56 29.37
CA PHE A 13 13.04 -2.00 28.27
C PHE A 13 13.09 -0.47 28.26
N THR A 14 12.97 0.09 27.08
CA THR A 14 12.89 1.52 26.85
C THR A 14 11.61 1.82 26.07
N VAL A 15 11.21 3.08 25.97
CA VAL A 15 10.08 3.51 25.12
C VAL A 15 10.23 3.13 23.64
N LYS A 16 11.42 2.72 23.20
CA LYS A 16 11.68 2.25 21.83
C LYS A 16 11.50 0.74 21.68
N THR A 17 11.49 -0.01 22.79
CA THR A 17 11.46 -1.49 22.76
C THR A 17 10.13 -1.97 22.17
N GLY A 18 10.18 -2.87 21.18
CA GLY A 18 9.00 -3.40 20.51
C GLY A 18 8.36 -2.44 19.50
N THR A 19 8.93 -1.25 19.27
CA THR A 19 8.42 -0.27 18.31
C THR A 19 9.27 -0.19 17.05
N CYS A 20 8.78 0.52 16.00
CA CYS A 20 9.55 0.80 14.80
C CYS A 20 10.82 1.62 15.10
N PHE A 21 10.92 2.25 16.27
CA PHE A 21 12.09 3.01 16.73
C PHE A 21 13.16 2.15 17.40
N ALA A 22 12.92 0.85 17.58
CA ALA A 22 13.87 -0.05 18.25
C ALA A 22 15.26 0.01 17.61
N ASN A 23 16.30 0.00 18.46
CA ASN A 23 17.72 0.09 18.08
C ASN A 23 18.09 1.36 17.28
N SER A 24 17.27 2.42 17.35
CA SER A 24 17.57 3.70 16.71
C SER A 24 18.26 4.65 17.68
N LYS A 25 19.41 5.25 17.26
CA LYS A 25 20.08 6.34 17.95
C LYS A 25 19.47 7.72 17.61
N ILE A 26 18.58 7.79 16.62
CA ILE A 26 17.95 9.02 16.18
C ILE A 26 16.94 9.50 17.24
N PRO A 27 16.91 10.80 17.57
CA PRO A 27 15.93 11.39 18.47
C PRO A 27 14.50 11.21 17.96
N PHE A 28 13.54 11.10 18.87
CA PHE A 28 12.11 10.99 18.51
C PHE A 28 11.61 12.20 17.73
N THR A 29 12.09 13.40 18.04
CA THR A 29 11.73 14.63 17.30
C THR A 29 11.98 14.48 15.80
N LYS A 30 13.16 13.95 15.41
CA LYS A 30 13.48 13.69 14.00
C LYS A 30 12.59 12.59 13.40
N TRP A 31 12.25 11.55 14.18
CA TRP A 31 11.35 10.49 13.73
C TRP A 31 9.93 11.01 13.46
N PHE A 32 9.33 11.76 14.39
CA PHE A 32 7.99 12.30 14.21
C PHE A 32 7.94 13.34 13.11
N TYR A 33 8.98 14.14 12.94
CA TYR A 33 9.07 15.07 11.81
C TYR A 33 9.08 14.33 10.47
N VAL A 34 9.85 13.25 10.33
CA VAL A 34 9.86 12.43 9.09
C VAL A 34 8.52 11.75 8.86
N MET A 35 7.86 11.25 9.91
CA MET A 35 6.51 10.69 9.81
C MET A 35 5.49 11.73 9.32
N TRP A 36 5.56 12.94 9.85
CA TRP A 36 4.73 14.04 9.41
C TRP A 36 4.97 14.39 7.94
N LEU A 37 6.23 14.56 7.53
CA LEU A 37 6.58 14.78 6.12
C LEU A 37 6.10 13.65 5.20
N PHE A 38 6.19 12.42 5.65
CA PHE A 38 5.74 11.24 4.91
C PHE A 38 4.22 11.26 4.69
N ALA A 39 3.45 11.64 5.72
CA ALA A 39 1.99 11.72 5.65
C ALA A 39 1.49 12.88 4.76
N GLN A 40 2.22 13.99 4.70
CA GLN A 40 1.87 15.16 3.87
C GLN A 40 2.06 14.91 2.36
N GLY A 41 2.97 14.02 2.00
CA GLY A 41 3.41 13.85 0.62
C GLY A 41 2.54 12.89 -0.19
N LYS A 42 1.58 13.37 -1.01
CA LYS A 42 0.78 12.52 -1.93
C LYS A 42 1.64 11.61 -2.85
N ARG A 43 2.84 12.03 -3.21
CA ARG A 43 3.76 11.29 -4.08
C ARG A 43 4.89 10.60 -3.31
N GLY A 44 4.80 10.60 -1.96
CA GLY A 44 5.89 10.16 -1.09
C GLY A 44 7.01 11.20 -1.00
N ILE A 45 8.06 10.86 -0.26
CA ILE A 45 9.21 11.72 -0.02
C ILE A 45 10.52 11.00 -0.35
N SER A 46 11.46 11.72 -0.93
CA SER A 46 12.78 11.22 -1.27
C SER A 46 13.66 11.13 -0.03
N SER A 47 14.46 10.04 0.08
CA SER A 47 15.45 9.91 1.17
C SER A 47 16.53 10.97 1.14
N TYR A 48 16.84 11.56 -0.02
CA TYR A 48 17.76 12.69 -0.14
C TYR A 48 17.16 13.97 0.46
N GLN A 49 15.87 14.21 0.27
CA GLN A 49 15.18 15.34 0.88
C GLN A 49 15.18 15.20 2.41
N VAL A 50 14.72 14.04 2.91
CA VAL A 50 14.72 13.75 4.36
C VAL A 50 16.12 13.91 4.96
N SER A 51 17.16 13.43 4.26
CA SER A 51 18.55 13.57 4.68
C SER A 51 18.95 15.03 4.93
N ARG A 52 18.55 15.93 4.04
CA ARG A 52 18.83 17.38 4.17
C ARG A 52 17.99 18.02 5.26
N ASP A 53 16.71 17.65 5.35
CA ASP A 53 15.76 18.30 6.26
C ASP A 53 16.07 18.00 7.74
N ILE A 54 16.58 16.81 8.04
CA ILE A 54 16.87 16.39 9.42
C ILE A 54 18.37 16.22 9.72
N ASP A 55 19.23 16.59 8.79
CA ASP A 55 20.68 16.48 8.91
C ASP A 55 21.12 15.08 9.39
N VAL A 56 20.95 14.10 8.52
CA VAL A 56 21.42 12.72 8.67
C VAL A 56 21.94 12.20 7.33
N SER A 57 22.71 11.12 7.35
CA SER A 57 23.14 10.51 6.08
C SER A 57 21.93 10.02 5.27
N GLN A 58 22.02 10.06 3.94
CA GLN A 58 20.98 9.55 3.04
C GLN A 58 20.62 8.08 3.36
N LYS A 59 21.62 7.24 3.69
CA LYS A 59 21.42 5.85 4.10
C LYS A 59 20.55 5.75 5.36
N THR A 60 20.74 6.64 6.32
CA THR A 60 19.94 6.71 7.55
C THR A 60 18.51 7.14 7.23
N ALA A 61 18.32 8.19 6.44
CA ALA A 61 17.02 8.65 6.00
C ALA A 61 16.25 7.58 5.22
N TRP A 62 16.91 6.88 4.31
CA TRP A 62 16.35 5.75 3.57
C TRP A 62 15.86 4.63 4.52
N ARG A 63 16.69 4.26 5.51
CA ARG A 63 16.32 3.25 6.52
C ARG A 63 15.13 3.70 7.37
N MET A 64 15.05 4.99 7.74
CA MET A 64 13.91 5.55 8.46
C MET A 64 12.63 5.40 7.64
N LEU A 65 12.62 5.82 6.38
CA LEU A 65 11.47 5.68 5.49
C LEU A 65 11.02 4.22 5.32
N HIS A 66 11.95 3.27 5.22
CA HIS A 66 11.61 1.85 5.17
C HIS A 66 10.97 1.34 6.46
N LYS A 67 11.46 1.76 7.63
CA LYS A 67 10.85 1.39 8.91
C LYS A 67 9.44 1.97 9.06
N ILE A 68 9.21 3.23 8.61
CA ILE A 68 7.89 3.85 8.62
C ILE A 68 6.94 3.05 7.71
N ARG A 69 7.33 2.78 6.47
CA ARG A 69 6.53 1.95 5.54
C ARG A 69 6.18 0.59 6.15
N LYS A 70 7.17 -0.09 6.73
CA LYS A 70 6.93 -1.38 7.39
C LYS A 70 5.97 -1.28 8.57
N ALA A 71 6.01 -0.19 9.34
CA ALA A 71 5.07 0.04 10.43
C ALA A 71 3.64 0.30 9.94
N MET A 72 3.49 0.87 8.74
CA MET A 72 2.18 1.11 8.11
C MET A 72 1.59 -0.16 7.45
N THR A 73 2.43 -1.16 7.12
CA THR A 73 1.97 -2.43 6.53
C THR A 73 1.54 -3.44 7.59
N GLY A 74 1.12 -3.00 8.78
CA GLY A 74 0.60 -3.88 9.81
C GLY A 74 -0.45 -4.85 9.25
N GLU A 75 -0.58 -6.04 9.84
CA GLU A 75 -1.67 -6.97 9.60
C GLU A 75 -2.96 -6.33 10.14
N ASN A 76 -3.45 -5.35 9.42
CA ASN A 76 -4.76 -4.82 9.69
C ASN A 76 -5.73 -5.82 9.07
N ASP A 77 -6.37 -6.62 9.89
CA ASP A 77 -7.55 -7.39 9.52
C ASP A 77 -8.74 -6.42 9.39
N TYR A 78 -8.59 -5.41 8.49
CA TYR A 78 -9.71 -4.55 8.14
C TYR A 78 -10.68 -5.34 7.28
N TYR A 79 -11.90 -5.38 7.70
CA TYR A 79 -13.02 -5.75 6.88
C TYR A 79 -13.54 -4.48 6.23
N LEU A 80 -13.54 -4.44 4.91
CA LEU A 80 -14.13 -3.36 4.13
C LEU A 80 -15.61 -3.65 3.97
N GLU A 81 -16.44 -2.71 4.37
CA GLU A 81 -17.90 -2.81 4.32
C GLU A 81 -18.52 -1.71 3.45
N GLY A 82 -19.73 -1.94 2.99
CA GLY A 82 -20.50 -0.97 2.23
C GLY A 82 -20.04 -0.82 0.78
N GLU A 83 -19.48 0.33 0.41
CA GLU A 83 -19.01 0.60 -0.94
C GLU A 83 -17.50 0.46 -1.05
N VAL A 84 -17.03 -0.46 -1.89
CA VAL A 84 -15.61 -0.78 -2.07
C VAL A 84 -15.23 -0.64 -3.53
N GLU A 85 -14.19 0.15 -3.80
CA GLU A 85 -13.58 0.30 -5.13
C GLU A 85 -12.40 -0.67 -5.28
N ILE A 86 -12.34 -1.34 -6.41
CA ILE A 86 -11.29 -2.33 -6.70
C ILE A 86 -10.56 -1.96 -7.98
N ASP A 87 -9.23 -1.90 -7.92
CA ASP A 87 -8.38 -1.62 -9.08
C ASP A 87 -7.04 -2.38 -9.00
N GLU A 88 -6.45 -2.66 -10.16
CA GLU A 88 -5.14 -3.24 -10.30
C GLU A 88 -4.13 -2.21 -10.81
N SER A 89 -3.08 -2.03 -10.04
CA SER A 89 -1.93 -1.21 -10.42
C SER A 89 -0.70 -2.06 -10.71
N PHE A 90 0.06 -1.67 -11.73
CA PHE A 90 1.26 -2.37 -12.14
C PHE A 90 2.51 -1.56 -11.76
N ALA A 91 3.15 -1.95 -10.64
CA ALA A 91 4.36 -1.32 -10.17
C ALA A 91 5.58 -1.75 -10.97
N GLY A 92 6.29 -0.79 -11.58
CA GLY A 92 7.49 -1.04 -12.38
C GLY A 92 7.81 0.11 -13.33
N GLY A 93 9.05 0.15 -13.82
CA GLY A 93 9.49 1.16 -14.78
C GLY A 93 8.96 0.89 -16.20
N LYS A 94 8.93 1.93 -17.04
CA LYS A 94 8.61 1.76 -18.46
C LYS A 94 9.74 1.00 -19.14
N ASN A 95 9.44 -0.08 -19.86
CA ASN A 95 10.41 -0.88 -20.60
C ASN A 95 11.19 -0.06 -21.64
N ALA A 96 10.53 0.97 -22.22
CA ALA A 96 11.17 1.90 -23.14
C ALA A 96 12.39 2.62 -22.54
N ASN A 97 12.36 2.90 -21.21
CA ASN A 97 13.41 3.63 -20.50
C ASN A 97 14.55 2.72 -20.00
N ARG A 98 14.49 1.42 -20.24
CA ARG A 98 15.56 0.48 -19.87
C ARG A 98 16.70 0.51 -20.86
N HIS A 99 17.91 0.21 -20.39
CA HIS A 99 19.04 -0.04 -21.25
C HIS A 99 18.74 -1.17 -22.24
N LYS A 100 19.38 -1.12 -23.41
CA LYS A 100 19.10 -2.02 -24.54
C LYS A 100 19.22 -3.50 -24.16
N ASP A 101 20.20 -3.82 -23.34
CA ASP A 101 20.52 -5.17 -22.79
C ASP A 101 19.51 -5.66 -21.73
N LYS A 102 18.74 -4.75 -21.14
CA LYS A 102 17.75 -5.03 -20.08
C LYS A 102 16.29 -4.89 -20.54
N LYS A 103 16.09 -4.62 -21.84
CA LYS A 103 14.74 -4.57 -22.41
C LYS A 103 14.14 -5.96 -22.49
N VAL A 104 12.90 -6.08 -22.05
CA VAL A 104 12.13 -7.32 -22.14
C VAL A 104 11.30 -7.28 -23.43
N GLU A 105 11.46 -8.28 -24.28
CA GLU A 105 10.72 -8.37 -25.53
C GLU A 105 9.22 -8.62 -25.31
N ARG A 106 8.39 -8.07 -26.18
CA ARG A 106 6.91 -8.19 -26.16
C ARG A 106 6.31 -7.79 -24.81
N CYS A 107 6.82 -6.68 -24.24
CA CYS A 107 6.40 -6.16 -22.96
C CYS A 107 5.58 -4.88 -23.17
N GLN A 108 4.26 -4.95 -22.94
CA GLN A 108 3.33 -3.82 -23.01
C GLN A 108 2.87 -3.40 -21.62
N GLY A 109 2.11 -2.32 -21.53
CA GLY A 109 1.72 -1.60 -20.31
C GLY A 109 1.37 -2.45 -19.07
N ARG A 110 0.56 -3.51 -19.21
CA ARG A 110 0.11 -4.42 -18.14
C ARG A 110 0.87 -5.77 -18.15
N SER A 111 2.12 -5.81 -18.61
CA SER A 111 2.88 -7.06 -18.70
C SER A 111 3.45 -7.49 -17.37
N PHE A 112 3.17 -8.74 -16.97
CA PHE A 112 3.74 -9.39 -15.78
C PHE A 112 5.24 -9.71 -15.90
N LYS A 113 5.82 -9.59 -17.10
CA LYS A 113 7.24 -9.91 -17.33
C LYS A 113 8.20 -8.92 -16.70
N ASP A 114 7.76 -7.67 -16.53
CA ASP A 114 8.60 -6.58 -16.05
C ASP A 114 7.98 -5.73 -14.97
N LYS A 115 6.73 -6.03 -14.58
CA LYS A 115 5.99 -5.29 -13.57
C LYS A 115 5.38 -6.23 -12.53
N VAL A 116 5.27 -5.72 -11.34
CA VAL A 116 4.64 -6.41 -10.22
C VAL A 116 3.22 -5.89 -10.10
N PRO A 117 2.20 -6.73 -10.26
CA PRO A 117 0.82 -6.33 -10.06
C PRO A 117 0.53 -6.16 -8.58
N VAL A 118 -0.15 -5.06 -8.27
CA VAL A 118 -0.65 -4.72 -6.94
C VAL A 118 -2.15 -4.60 -7.05
N PHE A 119 -2.87 -5.38 -6.28
CA PHE A 119 -4.32 -5.35 -6.17
C PHE A 119 -4.71 -4.45 -5.01
N GLY A 120 -5.54 -3.45 -5.27
CA GLY A 120 -6.03 -2.47 -4.32
C GLY A 120 -7.53 -2.60 -4.09
N LEU A 121 -7.94 -2.52 -2.82
CA LEU A 121 -9.33 -2.42 -2.41
C LEU A 121 -9.43 -1.19 -1.51
N ILE A 122 -10.34 -0.27 -1.83
CA ILE A 122 -10.54 0.99 -1.11
C ILE A 122 -11.98 1.07 -0.67
N GLY A 123 -12.22 1.08 0.64
CA GLY A 123 -13.52 1.42 1.20
C GLY A 123 -13.76 2.92 1.12
N ARG A 124 -14.99 3.36 0.87
CA ARG A 124 -15.32 4.79 0.84
C ARG A 124 -15.17 5.50 2.18
N ASN A 125 -15.07 4.76 3.28
CA ASN A 125 -14.67 5.25 4.60
C ASN A 125 -13.17 5.65 4.68
N GLY A 126 -12.37 5.35 3.64
CA GLY A 126 -10.95 5.69 3.54
C GLY A 126 -10.00 4.55 3.88
N ASP A 127 -10.51 3.37 4.25
CA ASP A 127 -9.68 2.20 4.51
C ASP A 127 -9.12 1.60 3.21
N LEU A 128 -7.84 1.27 3.19
CA LEU A 128 -7.13 0.75 2.04
C LEU A 128 -6.47 -0.58 2.35
N VAL A 129 -6.76 -1.57 1.54
CA VAL A 129 -6.03 -2.85 1.49
C VAL A 129 -5.29 -2.95 0.16
N ALA A 130 -3.97 -3.07 0.19
CA ALA A 130 -3.14 -3.26 -1.01
C ALA A 130 -2.31 -4.53 -0.87
N LYS A 131 -2.39 -5.42 -1.86
CA LYS A 131 -1.67 -6.70 -1.87
C LYS A 131 -0.92 -6.90 -3.18
N VAL A 132 0.32 -7.37 -3.07
CA VAL A 132 1.07 -7.85 -4.24
C VAL A 132 0.51 -9.21 -4.63
N VAL A 133 0.13 -9.36 -5.90
CA VAL A 133 -0.47 -10.58 -6.43
C VAL A 133 0.40 -11.18 -7.54
N SER A 134 0.28 -12.48 -7.75
CA SER A 134 1.02 -13.18 -8.80
C SER A 134 0.34 -13.11 -10.17
N GLY A 135 -0.82 -12.48 -10.25
CA GLY A 135 -1.62 -12.31 -11.47
C GLY A 135 -2.96 -11.68 -11.16
N THR A 136 -3.66 -11.19 -12.20
CA THR A 136 -4.94 -10.48 -12.10
C THR A 136 -6.15 -11.33 -12.53
N GLY A 137 -5.98 -12.65 -12.65
CA GLY A 137 -7.11 -13.55 -12.94
C GLY A 137 -8.05 -13.70 -11.75
N SER A 138 -9.36 -13.86 -12.01
CA SER A 138 -10.42 -13.98 -10.99
C SER A 138 -10.09 -15.01 -9.91
N SER A 139 -9.56 -16.17 -10.28
CA SER A 139 -9.17 -17.22 -9.33
C SER A 139 -8.12 -16.81 -8.28
N LYS A 140 -7.33 -15.75 -8.56
CA LYS A 140 -6.32 -15.22 -7.64
C LYS A 140 -6.82 -14.05 -6.82
N LEU A 141 -7.75 -13.29 -7.36
CA LEU A 141 -8.27 -12.07 -6.72
C LEU A 141 -9.47 -12.37 -5.82
N LEU A 142 -10.35 -13.31 -6.21
CA LEU A 142 -11.51 -13.72 -5.42
C LEU A 142 -11.19 -14.09 -3.96
N PRO A 143 -10.15 -14.89 -3.64
CA PRO A 143 -9.82 -15.20 -2.26
C PRO A 143 -9.43 -13.96 -1.45
N ILE A 144 -8.84 -12.95 -2.10
CA ILE A 144 -8.47 -11.69 -1.46
C ILE A 144 -9.73 -10.87 -1.19
N ILE A 145 -10.63 -10.75 -2.16
CA ILE A 145 -11.91 -10.05 -1.99
C ILE A 145 -12.69 -10.68 -0.83
N ARG A 146 -12.90 -11.99 -0.84
CA ARG A 146 -13.61 -12.71 0.23
C ARG A 146 -12.99 -12.55 1.62
N LYS A 147 -11.67 -12.36 1.66
CA LYS A 147 -10.95 -12.16 2.94
C LYS A 147 -11.12 -10.77 3.52
N TYR A 148 -11.24 -9.74 2.67
CA TYR A 148 -11.16 -8.34 3.11
C TYR A 148 -12.44 -7.53 2.87
N VAL A 149 -13.42 -8.07 2.15
CA VAL A 149 -14.68 -7.38 1.85
C VAL A 149 -15.86 -8.17 2.44
N GLU A 150 -16.73 -7.50 3.15
CA GLU A 150 -17.95 -8.08 3.71
C GLU A 150 -18.92 -8.50 2.60
N GLU A 151 -19.52 -9.68 2.76
CA GLU A 151 -20.54 -10.17 1.82
C GLU A 151 -21.75 -9.22 1.78
N GLY A 152 -22.28 -9.00 0.58
CA GLY A 152 -23.38 -8.06 0.35
C GLY A 152 -22.92 -6.61 0.11
N SER A 153 -21.61 -6.30 0.24
CA SER A 153 -21.08 -5.00 -0.10
C SER A 153 -21.21 -4.70 -1.61
N THR A 154 -21.24 -3.41 -1.96
CA THR A 154 -21.23 -2.96 -3.35
C THR A 154 -19.79 -2.78 -3.82
N ILE A 155 -19.42 -3.49 -4.88
CA ILE A 155 -18.07 -3.47 -5.44
C ILE A 155 -18.07 -2.71 -6.77
N TYR A 156 -17.23 -1.68 -6.87
CA TYR A 156 -16.98 -0.91 -8.09
C TYR A 156 -15.70 -1.40 -8.76
N THR A 157 -15.80 -1.74 -10.05
CA THR A 157 -14.67 -2.24 -10.85
C THR A 157 -14.52 -1.49 -12.17
N ASP A 158 -13.28 -1.37 -12.69
CA ASP A 158 -12.99 -0.79 -14.01
C ASP A 158 -13.19 -1.84 -15.12
N GLY A 159 -14.43 -1.96 -15.61
CA GLY A 159 -14.78 -2.75 -16.82
C GLY A 159 -14.49 -4.26 -16.72
N TRP A 160 -14.05 -4.76 -15.58
CA TRP A 160 -13.69 -6.17 -15.41
C TRP A 160 -14.82 -6.95 -14.71
N ASP A 161 -15.26 -8.01 -15.36
CA ASP A 161 -16.22 -8.96 -14.79
C ASP A 161 -15.47 -10.07 -14.07
N TYR A 162 -15.60 -10.14 -12.74
CA TYR A 162 -15.01 -11.19 -11.93
C TYR A 162 -15.92 -12.44 -11.83
N GLY A 163 -16.97 -12.54 -12.65
CA GLY A 163 -17.86 -13.69 -12.74
C GLY A 163 -18.54 -14.06 -11.40
N GLU A 164 -17.87 -14.87 -10.58
CA GLU A 164 -18.41 -15.34 -9.29
C GLU A 164 -18.59 -14.23 -8.23
N VAL A 165 -18.06 -13.02 -8.44
CA VAL A 165 -18.24 -11.89 -7.50
C VAL A 165 -19.70 -11.45 -7.45
N SER A 166 -20.39 -11.47 -8.59
CA SER A 166 -21.80 -11.04 -8.70
C SER A 166 -22.79 -11.90 -7.90
N GLU A 167 -22.40 -13.11 -7.49
CA GLU A 167 -23.25 -13.95 -6.64
C GLU A 167 -23.23 -13.55 -5.16
N MET A 168 -22.13 -12.98 -4.69
CA MET A 168 -21.92 -12.64 -3.27
C MET A 168 -21.92 -11.13 -3.01
N TYR A 169 -21.73 -10.32 -4.04
CA TYR A 169 -21.56 -8.88 -3.95
C TYR A 169 -22.36 -8.16 -5.03
N ASN A 170 -22.79 -6.93 -4.75
CA ASN A 170 -23.42 -6.06 -5.75
C ASN A 170 -22.33 -5.45 -6.65
N GLN A 171 -22.02 -6.07 -7.78
CA GLN A 171 -20.98 -5.56 -8.68
C GLN A 171 -21.51 -4.47 -9.59
N ILE A 172 -20.83 -3.31 -9.59
CA ILE A 172 -21.05 -2.20 -10.52
C ILE A 172 -19.77 -2.01 -11.33
N SER A 173 -19.85 -2.29 -12.64
CA SER A 173 -18.73 -2.11 -13.55
C SER A 173 -18.84 -0.75 -14.25
N VAL A 174 -17.75 0.03 -14.20
CA VAL A 174 -17.63 1.34 -14.86
C VAL A 174 -16.78 1.20 -16.12
N ASP A 175 -17.40 1.37 -17.30
CA ASP A 175 -16.68 1.32 -18.57
C ASP A 175 -16.19 2.72 -18.99
N HIS A 176 -14.93 3.01 -18.74
CA HIS A 176 -14.27 4.26 -19.13
C HIS A 176 -14.18 4.46 -20.64
N GLY A 177 -14.26 3.40 -21.45
CA GLY A 177 -14.24 3.46 -22.92
C GLY A 177 -15.49 4.11 -23.50
N ARG A 178 -16.62 4.00 -22.83
CA ARG A 178 -17.92 4.55 -23.25
C ARG A 178 -18.25 5.92 -22.66
N LYS A 179 -17.30 6.58 -21.97
CA LYS A 179 -17.51 7.84 -21.24
C LYS A 179 -18.64 7.76 -20.19
N TYR A 180 -19.00 6.60 -19.75
CA TYR A 180 -19.91 6.41 -18.64
C TYR A 180 -19.10 6.59 -17.34
N TYR A 181 -18.95 7.83 -16.95
CA TYR A 181 -18.50 8.16 -15.60
C TYR A 181 -19.70 7.89 -14.70
N GLY A 182 -19.64 6.84 -13.91
CA GLY A 182 -20.70 6.52 -12.94
C GLY A 182 -21.07 7.78 -12.16
N ILE A 183 -22.33 7.87 -11.73
CA ILE A 183 -22.89 9.03 -11.04
C ILE A 183 -21.98 9.35 -9.85
N THR A 184 -21.06 10.28 -10.04
CA THR A 184 -20.22 10.81 -8.97
C THR A 184 -21.06 11.83 -8.22
N TYR A 185 -21.69 11.44 -7.15
CA TYR A 185 -22.21 12.41 -6.21
C TYR A 185 -21.00 13.05 -5.51
N TYR A 186 -20.63 14.23 -5.97
CA TYR A 186 -19.82 15.14 -5.18
C TYR A 186 -20.74 15.71 -4.10
N LEU A 187 -20.52 15.34 -2.88
CA LEU A 187 -20.92 16.11 -1.70
C LEU A 187 -19.74 16.87 -1.16
#